data_7920a691edeb16a3c2b03c557c456215
#
_entry.id   7920a691edeb16a3c2b03c557c456215
#
_cell.length_a   1.000
_cell.length_b   1.000
_cell.length_c   1.000
_cell.angle_alpha   90.00
_cell.angle_beta   90.00
_cell.angle_gamma   90.00
#
_symmetry.space_group_name_H-M   'P 1'
#
loop_
_entity.id
_entity.type
_entity.pdbx_description
1 polymer ?
#
loop_
_entity_poly.entity_id
_entity_poly.type
_entity_poly.pdbx_seq_one_letter_code
_entity_poly.pdbx_strand_id
1 'polypeptide(L)'
;MFRKKHPRWIGCLLFATFYLLGCENKPEQKNARKKIDYIKQIPGRNDSIPPEVAKKGEVLIAYSDCYTCHKKDQRLVGPAFEDIAKRYPANKVYIEMLAQRVIMGGSGNWGSPTMDSHPQLSFVNAKMMVTYILSMKK
;
A
#
# COMPACT_ATOMS: atom_id res chain seq x y z
N MET A 1 83.14 -3.61 36.76
CA MET A 1 81.84 -3.11 37.08
C MET A 1 81.10 -2.88 35.75
N PHE A 2 80.43 -3.93 35.20
CA PHE A 2 79.81 -3.90 33.88
C PHE A 2 78.30 -3.87 34.06
N ARG A 3 77.69 -2.77 33.64
CA ARG A 3 76.26 -2.53 33.69
C ARG A 3 75.59 -3.02 32.37
N LYS A 4 74.96 -4.18 32.40
CA LYS A 4 74.17 -4.70 31.24
C LYS A 4 72.98 -3.81 30.99
N LYS A 5 72.93 -3.15 29.84
CA LYS A 5 71.74 -2.47 29.31
C LYS A 5 70.84 -3.51 28.65
N HIS A 6 69.67 -3.71 29.16
CA HIS A 6 68.65 -4.51 28.52
C HIS A 6 67.93 -3.70 27.41
N PRO A 7 67.70 -4.27 26.20
CA PRO A 7 67.03 -3.56 25.12
C PRO A 7 65.52 -3.45 25.42
N ARG A 8 65.03 -2.22 25.45
CA ARG A 8 63.66 -1.82 25.71
C ARG A 8 62.72 -2.05 24.52
N TRP A 9 62.99 -2.98 23.61
CA TRP A 9 62.29 -3.17 22.33
C TRP A 9 61.34 -4.37 22.34
N ILE A 10 61.24 -5.16 23.40
CA ILE A 10 60.42 -6.37 23.44
C ILE A 10 58.97 -6.08 23.87
N GLY A 11 58.68 -4.87 24.42
CA GLY A 11 57.37 -4.52 24.89
C GLY A 11 56.34 -4.05 23.84
N CYS A 12 56.79 -3.65 22.64
CA CYS A 12 55.90 -3.09 21.60
C CYS A 12 55.29 -4.11 20.63
N LEU A 13 55.78 -5.35 20.58
CA LEU A 13 55.29 -6.35 19.63
C LEU A 13 54.08 -7.16 20.14
N LEU A 14 53.78 -7.13 21.43
CA LEU A 14 52.65 -7.86 21.99
C LEU A 14 51.32 -7.05 22.03
N PHE A 15 51.37 -5.73 21.76
CA PHE A 15 50.21 -4.88 21.75
C PHE A 15 49.56 -4.74 20.36
N ALA A 16 50.27 -5.15 19.29
CA ALA A 16 49.76 -5.01 17.91
C ALA A 16 48.87 -6.16 17.43
N THR A 17 48.84 -7.28 18.16
CA THR A 17 48.03 -8.46 17.75
C THR A 17 46.63 -8.49 18.28
N PHE A 18 46.24 -7.54 19.18
CA PHE A 18 44.90 -7.53 19.79
C PHE A 18 43.88 -6.66 19.05
N TYR A 19 44.29 -5.93 18.01
CA TYR A 19 43.40 -5.00 17.27
C TYR A 19 42.76 -5.58 16.00
N LEU A 20 42.98 -6.86 15.66
CA LEU A 20 42.47 -7.43 14.41
C LEU A 20 41.28 -8.40 14.59
N LEU A 21 40.72 -8.52 15.78
CA LEU A 21 39.62 -9.45 16.07
C LEU A 21 38.29 -8.73 16.44
N GLY A 22 38.05 -7.54 15.91
CA GLY A 22 36.89 -6.72 16.25
C GLY A 22 36.05 -6.25 15.06
N CYS A 23 35.96 -7.02 13.96
CA CYS A 23 34.89 -6.86 12.97
C CYS A 23 33.85 -7.93 13.21
N GLU A 24 33.12 -7.78 14.29
CA GLU A 24 31.87 -8.50 14.50
C GLU A 24 30.87 -7.96 13.47
N ASN A 25 30.65 -8.71 12.36
CA ASN A 25 29.58 -8.46 11.42
C ASN A 25 28.26 -8.62 12.17
N LYS A 26 27.77 -7.51 12.75
CA LYS A 26 26.42 -7.41 13.27
C LYS A 26 25.50 -7.77 12.13
N PRO A 27 24.70 -8.84 12.22
CA PRO A 27 23.75 -9.17 11.15
C PRO A 27 22.84 -7.96 10.99
N GLU A 28 22.89 -7.37 9.80
CA GLU A 28 21.97 -6.33 9.38
C GLU A 28 20.57 -6.95 9.48
N GLN A 29 19.89 -6.65 10.58
CA GLN A 29 18.47 -6.94 10.72
C GLN A 29 17.76 -6.16 9.61
N LYS A 30 17.63 -6.80 8.45
CA LYS A 30 16.70 -6.36 7.42
C LYS A 30 15.31 -6.42 8.06
N ASN A 31 14.89 -5.32 8.65
CA ASN A 31 13.51 -5.07 8.99
C ASN A 31 12.74 -5.07 7.66
N ALA A 32 12.46 -6.24 7.16
CA ALA A 32 11.54 -6.45 6.07
C ALA A 32 10.18 -5.97 6.60
N ARG A 33 9.88 -4.68 6.40
CA ARG A 33 8.54 -4.13 6.67
C ARG A 33 7.58 -5.07 5.97
N LYS A 34 6.79 -5.80 6.74
CA LYS A 34 5.80 -6.73 6.23
C LYS A 34 4.97 -5.98 5.18
N LYS A 35 5.11 -6.38 3.91
CA LYS A 35 4.39 -5.74 2.81
C LYS A 35 2.90 -5.93 3.07
N ILE A 36 2.19 -4.83 3.30
CA ILE A 36 0.75 -4.89 3.57
C ILE A 36 0.08 -5.27 2.25
N ASP A 37 -0.67 -6.35 2.29
CA ASP A 37 -1.50 -6.78 1.16
C ASP A 37 -2.83 -6.03 1.20
N TYR A 38 -2.87 -4.90 0.50
CA TYR A 38 -4.08 -4.08 0.39
C TYR A 38 -5.17 -4.72 -0.47
N ILE A 39 -4.83 -5.75 -1.26
CA ILE A 39 -5.78 -6.45 -2.14
C ILE A 39 -6.46 -7.61 -1.40
N LYS A 40 -5.97 -7.97 -0.19
CA LYS A 40 -6.56 -9.07 0.59
C LYS A 40 -8.08 -8.94 0.64
N GLN A 41 -8.75 -9.97 0.12
CA GLN A 41 -10.20 -10.00 0.01
C GLN A 41 -10.85 -9.93 1.39
N ILE A 42 -11.88 -9.08 1.49
CA ILE A 42 -12.76 -9.02 2.65
C ILE A 42 -13.84 -10.08 2.45
N PRO A 43 -14.08 -10.97 3.44
CA PRO A 43 -15.14 -11.97 3.35
C PRO A 43 -16.53 -11.31 3.25
N GLY A 44 -17.40 -11.86 2.42
CA GLY A 44 -18.76 -11.40 2.29
C GLY A 44 -19.43 -11.91 1.02
N ARG A 45 -20.77 -11.91 1.02
CA ARG A 45 -21.58 -12.31 -0.13
C ARG A 45 -21.58 -11.19 -1.17
N ASN A 46 -21.57 -11.56 -2.46
CA ASN A 46 -21.83 -10.67 -3.56
C ASN A 46 -23.32 -10.75 -3.93
N ASP A 47 -23.91 -9.60 -4.16
CA ASP A 47 -25.26 -9.48 -4.74
C ASP A 47 -25.13 -9.43 -6.27
N SER A 48 -26.18 -9.79 -6.98
CA SER A 48 -26.25 -9.63 -8.43
C SER A 48 -26.28 -8.13 -8.78
N ILE A 49 -25.40 -7.72 -9.69
CA ILE A 49 -25.36 -6.35 -10.18
C ILE A 49 -26.10 -6.28 -11.53
N PRO A 50 -27.17 -5.48 -11.63
CA PRO A 50 -27.85 -5.28 -12.91
C PRO A 50 -26.91 -4.58 -13.92
N PRO A 51 -26.77 -5.14 -15.15
CA PRO A 51 -25.85 -4.60 -16.15
C PRO A 51 -26.10 -3.12 -16.51
N GLU A 52 -27.35 -2.71 -16.51
CA GLU A 52 -27.74 -1.33 -16.81
C GLU A 52 -27.29 -0.34 -15.73
N VAL A 53 -27.25 -0.76 -14.44
CA VAL A 53 -26.72 0.07 -13.34
C VAL A 53 -25.21 0.19 -13.45
N ALA A 54 -24.53 -0.93 -13.73
CA ALA A 54 -23.09 -0.91 -13.97
C ALA A 54 -22.74 -0.01 -15.17
N LYS A 55 -23.49 -0.08 -16.27
CA LYS A 55 -23.27 0.77 -17.45
C LYS A 55 -23.42 2.26 -17.16
N LYS A 56 -24.44 2.64 -16.38
CA LYS A 56 -24.59 4.04 -15.92
C LYS A 56 -23.38 4.49 -15.08
N GLY A 57 -22.91 3.64 -14.18
CA GLY A 57 -21.72 3.93 -13.37
C GLY A 57 -20.45 4.11 -14.21
N GLU A 58 -20.27 3.27 -15.24
CA GLU A 58 -19.15 3.40 -16.20
C GLU A 58 -19.16 4.76 -16.89
N VAL A 59 -20.31 5.18 -17.38
CA VAL A 59 -20.49 6.49 -18.05
C VAL A 59 -20.17 7.63 -17.07
N LEU A 60 -20.68 7.58 -15.84
CA LEU A 60 -20.41 8.60 -14.84
C LEU A 60 -18.89 8.72 -14.53
N ILE A 61 -18.18 7.60 -14.42
CA ILE A 61 -16.73 7.60 -14.22
C ILE A 61 -16.00 8.19 -15.44
N ALA A 62 -16.44 7.85 -16.66
CA ALA A 62 -15.81 8.35 -17.88
C ALA A 62 -15.91 9.87 -18.05
N TYR A 63 -16.95 10.48 -17.51
CA TYR A 63 -17.17 11.94 -17.53
C TYR A 63 -16.68 12.65 -16.25
N SER A 64 -15.93 11.95 -15.38
CA SER A 64 -15.35 12.51 -14.17
C SER A 64 -13.81 12.47 -14.24
N ASP A 65 -13.15 13.01 -13.22
CA ASP A 65 -11.69 13.05 -13.08
C ASP A 65 -11.07 11.80 -12.46
N CYS A 66 -11.87 10.75 -12.20
CA CYS A 66 -11.42 9.51 -11.54
C CYS A 66 -10.17 8.90 -12.19
N TYR A 67 -10.11 8.93 -13.53
CA TYR A 67 -8.98 8.35 -14.28
C TYR A 67 -7.66 9.11 -14.14
N THR A 68 -7.67 10.31 -13.55
CA THR A 68 -6.44 11.05 -13.21
C THR A 68 -5.60 10.27 -12.19
N CYS A 69 -6.26 9.62 -11.22
CA CYS A 69 -5.60 8.91 -10.12
C CYS A 69 -5.79 7.39 -10.16
N HIS A 70 -6.80 6.88 -10.87
CA HIS A 70 -7.10 5.46 -10.98
C HIS A 70 -6.97 4.98 -12.42
N LYS A 71 -6.67 3.70 -12.59
CA LYS A 71 -6.84 2.98 -13.85
C LYS A 71 -7.67 1.73 -13.62
N LYS A 72 -8.12 1.11 -14.69
CA LYS A 72 -8.97 -0.08 -14.62
C LYS A 72 -8.22 -1.26 -13.99
N ASP A 73 -7.03 -1.54 -14.48
CA ASP A 73 -6.28 -2.79 -14.28
C ASP A 73 -4.91 -2.60 -13.61
N GLN A 74 -4.46 -1.37 -13.43
CA GLN A 74 -3.16 -1.09 -12.79
C GLN A 74 -3.24 0.07 -11.81
N ARG A 75 -2.42 -0.02 -10.75
CA ARG A 75 -2.29 1.04 -9.77
C ARG A 75 -1.58 2.26 -10.38
N LEU A 76 -2.13 3.45 -10.16
CA LEU A 76 -1.50 4.73 -10.47
C LEU A 76 -1.19 5.46 -9.15
N VAL A 77 -1.85 6.56 -8.85
CA VAL A 77 -1.84 7.20 -7.52
C VAL A 77 -2.72 6.37 -6.57
N GLY A 78 -3.96 6.15 -6.96
CA GLY A 78 -4.92 5.29 -6.27
C GLY A 78 -4.82 3.81 -6.70
N PRO A 79 -5.58 2.92 -6.07
CA PRO A 79 -5.68 1.51 -6.46
C PRO A 79 -6.33 1.36 -7.84
N ALA A 80 -6.02 0.25 -8.53
CA ALA A 80 -6.78 -0.14 -9.72
C ALA A 80 -8.25 -0.42 -9.35
N PHE A 81 -9.18 -0.15 -10.25
CA PHE A 81 -10.59 -0.49 -10.02
C PHE A 81 -10.81 -1.99 -9.86
N GLU A 82 -10.07 -2.82 -10.62
CA GLU A 82 -10.11 -4.27 -10.45
C GLU A 82 -9.58 -4.72 -9.07
N ASP A 83 -8.61 -4.02 -8.48
CA ASP A 83 -8.11 -4.33 -7.15
C ASP A 83 -9.13 -3.98 -6.07
N ILE A 84 -9.88 -2.89 -6.27
CA ILE A 84 -11.01 -2.54 -5.40
C ILE A 84 -12.07 -3.63 -5.49
N ALA A 85 -12.43 -4.07 -6.71
CA ALA A 85 -13.39 -5.13 -6.92
C ALA A 85 -12.94 -6.47 -6.28
N LYS A 86 -11.66 -6.83 -6.38
CA LYS A 86 -11.10 -8.03 -5.73
C LYS A 86 -11.21 -7.96 -4.21
N ARG A 87 -10.98 -6.79 -3.62
CA ARG A 87 -10.95 -6.61 -2.17
C ARG A 87 -12.33 -6.62 -1.54
N TYR A 88 -13.29 -5.89 -2.10
CA TYR A 88 -14.59 -5.68 -1.47
C TYR A 88 -15.69 -6.56 -2.04
N PRO A 89 -16.57 -7.12 -1.19
CA PRO A 89 -17.79 -7.77 -1.66
C PRO A 89 -18.71 -6.78 -2.41
N ALA A 90 -19.30 -7.24 -3.51
CA ALA A 90 -20.26 -6.47 -4.29
C ALA A 90 -21.65 -6.58 -3.66
N ASN A 91 -21.92 -5.82 -2.60
CA ASN A 91 -23.22 -5.76 -1.93
C ASN A 91 -23.55 -4.35 -1.45
N LYS A 92 -24.78 -4.15 -1.06
CA LYS A 92 -25.29 -2.84 -0.64
C LYS A 92 -24.42 -2.14 0.40
N VAL A 93 -23.92 -2.87 1.41
CA VAL A 93 -23.13 -2.29 2.51
C VAL A 93 -21.84 -1.69 1.98
N TYR A 94 -21.10 -2.44 1.15
CA TYR A 94 -19.82 -1.96 0.61
C TYR A 94 -20.01 -0.93 -0.51
N ILE A 95 -21.08 -1.03 -1.30
CA ILE A 95 -21.43 0.00 -2.29
C ILE A 95 -21.66 1.34 -1.59
N GLU A 96 -22.44 1.38 -0.52
CA GLU A 96 -22.74 2.60 0.23
C GLU A 96 -21.51 3.14 0.96
N MET A 97 -20.74 2.27 1.62
CA MET A 97 -19.50 2.66 2.30
C MET A 97 -18.48 3.26 1.33
N LEU A 98 -18.26 2.62 0.17
CA LEU A 98 -17.31 3.11 -0.83
C LEU A 98 -17.83 4.38 -1.52
N ALA A 99 -19.15 4.50 -1.77
CA ALA A 99 -19.74 5.73 -2.30
C ALA A 99 -19.51 6.92 -1.34
N GLN A 100 -19.67 6.69 -0.03
CA GLN A 100 -19.34 7.70 0.97
C GLN A 100 -17.86 8.07 0.94
N ARG A 101 -16.97 7.08 0.73
CA ARG A 101 -15.53 7.32 0.59
C ARG A 101 -15.22 8.16 -0.65
N VAL A 102 -15.90 7.96 -1.77
CA VAL A 102 -15.74 8.79 -2.97
C VAL A 102 -16.11 10.26 -2.66
N ILE A 103 -17.20 10.50 -1.97
CA ILE A 103 -17.67 11.85 -1.65
C ILE A 103 -16.73 12.54 -0.64
N MET A 104 -16.32 11.83 0.41
CA MET A 104 -15.53 12.41 1.52
C MET A 104 -14.02 12.39 1.26
N GLY A 105 -13.54 11.54 0.35
CA GLY A 105 -12.12 11.32 0.16
C GLY A 105 -11.46 10.58 1.33
N GLY A 106 -10.13 10.72 1.47
CA GLY A 106 -9.36 10.19 2.59
C GLY A 106 -8.27 9.20 2.20
N SER A 107 -7.51 8.74 3.20
CA SER A 107 -6.34 7.88 3.04
C SER A 107 -6.38 6.65 3.94
N GLY A 108 -5.33 5.83 3.91
CA GLY A 108 -5.08 4.72 4.83
C GLY A 108 -5.54 3.35 4.35
N ASN A 109 -6.68 3.21 3.71
CA ASN A 109 -7.20 1.91 3.25
C ASN A 109 -6.31 1.24 2.18
N TRP A 110 -5.58 2.04 1.43
CA TRP A 110 -4.71 1.63 0.33
C TRP A 110 -3.28 2.18 0.47
N GLY A 111 -2.88 2.51 1.67
CA GLY A 111 -1.58 3.12 1.99
C GLY A 111 -1.67 4.62 2.18
N SER A 112 -0.54 5.30 1.97
CA SER A 112 -0.38 6.73 2.23
C SER A 112 -1.09 7.67 1.24
N PRO A 113 -1.28 7.34 -0.06
CA PRO A 113 -1.93 8.27 -0.97
C PRO A 113 -3.32 8.65 -0.48
N THR A 114 -3.62 9.96 -0.58
CA THR A 114 -4.93 10.50 -0.22
C THR A 114 -5.78 10.59 -1.48
N MET A 115 -7.03 10.16 -1.39
CA MET A 115 -8.05 10.39 -2.39
C MET A 115 -8.74 11.74 -2.09
N ASP A 116 -8.87 12.59 -3.07
CA ASP A 116 -9.55 13.87 -2.94
C ASP A 116 -11.05 13.67 -2.70
N SER A 117 -11.68 14.65 -2.06
CA SER A 117 -13.13 14.65 -1.83
C SER A 117 -13.88 15.16 -3.05
N HIS A 118 -15.07 14.61 -3.30
CA HIS A 118 -15.95 15.01 -4.41
C HIS A 118 -17.33 15.43 -3.86
N PRO A 119 -17.40 16.53 -3.08
CA PRO A 119 -18.64 16.90 -2.37
C PRO A 119 -19.79 17.31 -3.31
N GLN A 120 -19.49 17.65 -4.57
CA GLN A 120 -20.47 17.97 -5.59
C GLN A 120 -21.15 16.73 -6.18
N LEU A 121 -20.59 15.53 -5.95
CA LEU A 121 -21.14 14.29 -6.48
C LEU A 121 -22.32 13.82 -5.63
N SER A 122 -23.48 13.56 -6.26
CA SER A 122 -24.61 13.01 -5.52
C SER A 122 -24.31 11.58 -5.03
N PHE A 123 -24.85 11.23 -3.86
CA PHE A 123 -24.69 9.89 -3.30
C PHE A 123 -25.23 8.78 -4.23
N VAL A 124 -26.29 9.09 -4.99
CA VAL A 124 -26.87 8.17 -5.98
C VAL A 124 -25.87 7.89 -7.10
N ASN A 125 -25.23 8.94 -7.64
CA ASN A 125 -24.24 8.80 -8.69
C ASN A 125 -22.98 8.08 -8.17
N ALA A 126 -22.50 8.42 -6.98
CA ALA A 126 -21.38 7.73 -6.35
C ALA A 126 -21.67 6.22 -6.17
N LYS A 127 -22.88 5.84 -5.77
CA LYS A 127 -23.28 4.42 -5.68
C LYS A 127 -23.25 3.73 -7.05
N MET A 128 -23.73 4.36 -8.11
CA MET A 128 -23.68 3.79 -9.47
C MET A 128 -22.23 3.60 -9.93
N MET A 129 -21.34 4.58 -9.70
CA MET A 129 -19.91 4.48 -10.00
C MET A 129 -19.26 3.30 -9.26
N VAL A 130 -19.50 3.18 -7.97
CA VAL A 130 -18.97 2.07 -7.15
C VAL A 130 -19.57 0.73 -7.60
N THR A 131 -20.84 0.68 -7.97
CA THR A 131 -21.48 -0.53 -8.50
C THR A 131 -20.75 -1.00 -9.77
N TYR A 132 -20.41 -0.10 -10.69
CA TYR A 132 -19.60 -0.44 -11.85
C TYR A 132 -18.23 -0.98 -11.45
N ILE A 133 -17.53 -0.30 -10.53
CA ILE A 133 -16.21 -0.77 -10.07
C ILE A 133 -16.31 -2.20 -9.52
N LEU A 134 -17.29 -2.46 -8.63
CA LEU A 134 -17.44 -3.78 -8.02
C LEU A 134 -17.94 -4.86 -9.00
N SER A 135 -18.57 -4.47 -10.12
CA SER A 135 -18.94 -5.40 -11.19
C SER A 135 -17.74 -5.98 -11.96
N MET A 136 -16.54 -5.39 -11.84
CA MET A 136 -15.32 -5.88 -12.48
C MET A 136 -14.75 -7.14 -11.81
N LYS A 137 -15.36 -7.60 -10.71
CA LYS A 137 -14.94 -8.83 -10.03
C LYS A 137 -15.15 -10.03 -10.95
N LYS A 138 -14.04 -10.68 -11.30
CA LYS A 138 -14.03 -11.97 -12.04
C LYS A 138 -14.01 -13.12 -11.07
#